data_27b255a46844f4d871bfbcd251d18685
#
_entry.id   27b255a46844f4d871bfbcd251d18685
#
_cell.length_a   1.000
_cell.length_b   1.000
_cell.length_c   1.000
_cell.angle_alpha   90.00
_cell.angle_beta   90.00
_cell.angle_gamma   90.00
#
_symmetry.space_group_name_H-M   'P 1'
#
loop_
_entity.id
_entity.type
_entity.pdbx_description
1 polymer ?
#
loop_
_entity_poly.entity_id
_entity_poly.type
_entity_poly.pdbx_seq_one_letter_code
_entity_poly.pdbx_strand_id
1 'polypeptide(L)'
;MELKKTLNLIDIFCLASGSMISSGIFILPGIAHSKAGPALFISYFLAGILAMTGAISLAELATAMPKAGGDYFFVTRSLGPAIGTISGVLSWFSITVKSSFALIGMSIFLAKFISFDIVYIALFFCVFFTILNIIGVKEASIFQIVVVIALLSSMIAFVVFGIPHIKKENMLPIAPYGVLSIFSTAGFVFVSYGGLLKVTSVSEEVKNPSKTIPHGLLISLFIVAILYSLMVIVATGILPNHILDKSLTPFNDAATAFGGKLWDFILTISALLAFISTANAGIMSASRYPFALSRDKMIPDIFSKINQKYKTPVFSIIFTGIIMSIFLFLNIELLAKVASSTLILTYILANSTLIVIRESKMMNYKPKFRSPLYPYLQIFGIMGFLFLLFEMGYFVLMLSSLLIVFSLFVYIFYGRIKVNREYALLYLLERITTKNYTNHLLQEELREIIRERDEIEIDRFDKTVEKNKIFDLKGKYTYDQILNLISRETSQNLNIDKNLIKNFILQREKESSTTLSNFVAIPHLILEEPKRFEIFFFRIKDGTEFGDEKDVKMIVLIACSRDERNFHLKSLSAIAQIVSDKKFEKEWLSAKNEKELKEILLLTERKRIKPSI
;
A
#
# COMPACT_ATOMS: atom_id res chain seq x y z
N MET A 1 11.55 13.65 10.45
CA MET A 1 11.97 12.51 11.28
C MET A 1 11.57 11.26 10.55
N GLU A 2 12.53 10.49 10.10
CA GLU A 2 12.28 9.18 9.48
C GLU A 2 11.87 8.17 10.55
N LEU A 3 10.87 7.34 10.24
CA LEU A 3 10.45 6.27 11.11
C LEU A 3 11.47 5.12 11.04
N LYS A 4 11.82 4.54 12.18
CA LYS A 4 12.80 3.44 12.23
C LYS A 4 12.18 2.17 11.64
N LYS A 5 12.81 1.60 10.60
CA LYS A 5 12.40 0.33 9.97
C LYS A 5 12.70 -0.84 10.92
N THR A 6 11.69 -1.38 11.56
CA THR A 6 11.81 -2.45 12.54
C THR A 6 11.04 -3.72 12.19
N LEU A 7 9.91 -3.60 11.47
CA LEU A 7 8.96 -4.69 11.23
C LEU A 7 9.48 -5.69 10.18
N ASN A 8 9.46 -6.97 10.53
CA ASN A 8 9.83 -8.10 9.66
C ASN A 8 8.58 -8.85 9.13
N LEU A 9 8.76 -9.96 8.43
CA LEU A 9 7.66 -10.74 7.84
C LEU A 9 6.69 -11.29 8.88
N ILE A 10 7.20 -11.77 10.02
CA ILE A 10 6.36 -12.32 11.10
C ILE A 10 5.53 -11.21 11.74
N ASP A 11 6.12 -10.03 11.95
CA ASP A 11 5.40 -8.86 12.48
C ASP A 11 4.24 -8.46 11.55
N ILE A 12 4.47 -8.39 10.23
CA ILE A 12 3.44 -8.05 9.25
C ILE A 12 2.37 -9.13 9.15
N PHE A 13 2.74 -10.40 9.15
CA PHE A 13 1.81 -11.52 9.17
C PHE A 13 0.91 -11.47 10.42
N CYS A 14 1.50 -11.27 11.59
CA CYS A 14 0.76 -11.17 12.85
C CYS A 14 -0.10 -9.91 12.91
N LEU A 15 0.39 -8.78 12.42
CA LEU A 15 -0.39 -7.54 12.34
C LEU A 15 -1.62 -7.71 11.44
N ALA A 16 -1.45 -8.30 10.26
CA ALA A 16 -2.53 -8.56 9.31
C ALA A 16 -3.53 -9.57 9.87
N SER A 17 -3.08 -10.75 10.32
CA SER A 17 -3.92 -11.81 10.86
C SER A 17 -4.68 -11.33 12.11
N GLY A 18 -3.98 -10.75 13.09
CA GLY A 18 -4.60 -10.25 14.31
C GLY A 18 -5.56 -9.09 14.09
N SER A 19 -5.37 -8.31 13.01
CA SER A 19 -6.31 -7.26 12.62
C SER A 19 -7.57 -7.79 11.93
N MET A 20 -7.51 -8.93 11.28
CA MET A 20 -8.66 -9.62 10.71
C MET A 20 -9.45 -10.37 11.78
N ILE A 21 -8.76 -11.15 12.62
CA ILE A 21 -9.39 -12.02 13.63
C ILE A 21 -9.95 -11.15 14.78
N SER A 22 -11.27 -10.98 14.79
CA SER A 22 -11.98 -10.17 15.78
C SER A 22 -13.47 -10.52 15.82
N SER A 23 -14.31 -9.58 16.24
CA SER A 23 -15.78 -9.75 16.29
C SER A 23 -16.41 -10.25 14.99
N GLY A 24 -15.81 -9.97 13.84
CA GLY A 24 -16.29 -10.46 12.55
C GLY A 24 -16.32 -11.98 12.43
N ILE A 25 -15.44 -12.70 13.10
CA ILE A 25 -15.49 -14.16 13.13
C ILE A 25 -16.13 -14.69 14.41
N PHE A 26 -15.89 -14.10 15.58
CA PHE A 26 -16.38 -14.65 16.83
C PHE A 26 -17.87 -14.42 17.10
N ILE A 27 -18.50 -13.40 16.48
CA ILE A 27 -19.90 -13.01 16.73
C ILE A 27 -20.79 -13.17 15.50
N LEU A 28 -20.31 -12.72 14.32
CA LEU A 28 -21.16 -12.70 13.12
C LEU A 28 -21.68 -14.06 12.64
N PRO A 29 -20.99 -15.20 12.84
CA PRO A 29 -21.48 -16.46 12.28
C PRO A 29 -22.88 -16.84 12.72
N GLY A 30 -23.30 -16.54 13.96
CA GLY A 30 -24.66 -16.77 14.38
C GLY A 30 -25.68 -15.93 13.58
N ILE A 31 -25.48 -14.60 13.57
CA ILE A 31 -26.33 -13.67 12.82
C ILE A 31 -26.29 -13.95 11.31
N ALA A 32 -25.14 -14.30 10.78
CA ALA A 32 -24.97 -14.60 9.36
C ALA A 32 -25.59 -15.95 8.97
N HIS A 33 -25.59 -16.94 9.88
CA HIS A 33 -26.24 -18.23 9.67
C HIS A 33 -27.76 -18.08 9.52
N SER A 34 -28.39 -17.21 10.30
CA SER A 34 -29.82 -16.93 10.14
C SER A 34 -30.21 -16.36 8.77
N LYS A 35 -29.22 -15.88 7.97
CA LYS A 35 -29.41 -15.30 6.63
C LYS A 35 -29.07 -16.26 5.49
N ALA A 36 -27.98 -17.03 5.63
CA ALA A 36 -27.47 -17.92 4.58
C ALA A 36 -27.71 -19.41 4.88
N GLY A 37 -28.03 -19.75 6.12
CA GLY A 37 -28.09 -21.13 6.57
C GLY A 37 -26.73 -21.82 6.55
N PRO A 38 -26.70 -23.15 6.41
CA PRO A 38 -25.44 -23.92 6.38
C PRO A 38 -24.47 -23.52 5.29
N ALA A 39 -24.91 -22.87 4.19
CA ALA A 39 -24.03 -22.34 3.15
C ALA A 39 -23.16 -21.18 3.61
N LEU A 40 -23.25 -20.73 4.86
CA LEU A 40 -22.48 -19.61 5.41
C LEU A 40 -20.96 -19.74 5.17
N PHE A 41 -20.41 -20.95 5.21
CA PHE A 41 -18.97 -21.15 4.93
C PHE A 41 -18.57 -20.71 3.51
N ILE A 42 -19.49 -20.86 2.54
CA ILE A 42 -19.28 -20.38 1.17
C ILE A 42 -19.24 -18.84 1.17
N SER A 43 -20.10 -18.18 1.95
CA SER A 43 -20.10 -16.71 2.08
C SER A 43 -18.77 -16.19 2.62
N TYR A 44 -18.21 -16.82 3.66
CA TYR A 44 -16.88 -16.46 4.17
C TYR A 44 -15.77 -16.71 3.14
N PHE A 45 -15.82 -17.84 2.44
CA PHE A 45 -14.84 -18.18 1.41
C PHE A 45 -14.86 -17.18 0.25
N LEU A 46 -16.05 -16.83 -0.27
CA LEU A 46 -16.24 -15.84 -1.33
C LEU A 46 -15.76 -14.45 -0.91
N ALA A 47 -16.10 -14.03 0.31
CA ALA A 47 -15.61 -12.78 0.87
C ALA A 47 -14.06 -12.75 0.94
N GLY A 48 -13.43 -13.88 1.31
CA GLY A 48 -11.97 -14.03 1.32
C GLY A 48 -11.34 -13.95 -0.08
N ILE A 49 -11.94 -14.58 -1.10
CA ILE A 49 -11.49 -14.48 -2.50
C ILE A 49 -11.54 -13.03 -2.98
N LEU A 50 -12.65 -12.33 -2.74
CA LEU A 50 -12.75 -10.93 -3.13
C LEU A 50 -11.77 -10.04 -2.35
N ALA A 51 -11.60 -10.26 -1.05
CA ALA A 51 -10.61 -9.55 -0.25
C ALA A 51 -9.18 -9.73 -0.81
N MET A 52 -8.86 -10.91 -1.39
CA MET A 52 -7.57 -11.17 -2.02
C MET A 52 -7.29 -10.23 -3.19
N THR A 53 -8.30 -9.86 -4.00
CA THR A 53 -8.12 -8.93 -5.12
C THR A 53 -7.67 -7.55 -4.64
N GLY A 54 -8.30 -7.05 -3.59
CA GLY A 54 -7.94 -5.78 -2.95
C GLY A 54 -6.58 -5.84 -2.25
N ALA A 55 -6.28 -6.96 -1.56
CA ALA A 55 -4.99 -7.17 -0.90
C ALA A 55 -3.81 -7.16 -1.88
N ILE A 56 -3.97 -7.81 -3.04
CA ILE A 56 -2.96 -7.82 -4.11
C ILE A 56 -2.74 -6.40 -4.65
N SER A 57 -3.81 -5.64 -4.86
CA SER A 57 -3.71 -4.26 -5.34
C SER A 57 -3.03 -3.35 -4.30
N LEU A 58 -3.40 -3.46 -3.03
CA LEU A 58 -2.77 -2.74 -1.92
C LEU A 58 -1.29 -3.12 -1.75
N ALA A 59 -0.94 -4.40 -1.92
CA ALA A 59 0.44 -4.86 -1.85
C ALA A 59 1.32 -4.22 -2.94
N GLU A 60 0.83 -4.12 -4.17
CA GLU A 60 1.55 -3.43 -5.23
C GLU A 60 1.73 -1.94 -4.92
N LEU A 61 0.65 -1.25 -4.55
CA LEU A 61 0.68 0.18 -4.22
C LEU A 61 1.62 0.48 -3.04
N ALA A 62 1.59 -0.36 -2.00
CA ALA A 62 2.45 -0.21 -0.83
C ALA A 62 3.94 -0.47 -1.14
N THR A 63 4.24 -1.38 -2.10
CA THR A 63 5.64 -1.59 -2.53
C THR A 63 6.15 -0.51 -3.48
N ALA A 64 5.25 0.18 -4.19
CA ALA A 64 5.60 1.34 -5.01
C ALA A 64 5.83 2.58 -4.15
N MET A 65 4.98 2.81 -3.17
CA MET A 65 4.90 4.03 -2.37
C MET A 65 4.78 3.70 -0.87
N PRO A 66 5.83 3.17 -0.19
CA PRO A 66 5.77 2.80 1.22
C PRO A 66 5.78 4.05 2.12
N LYS A 67 4.65 4.77 2.17
CA LYS A 67 4.43 5.96 3.00
C LYS A 67 3.31 5.75 4.01
N ALA A 68 3.43 6.40 5.17
CA ALA A 68 2.36 6.44 6.15
C ALA A 68 1.12 7.14 5.59
N GLY A 69 -0.06 6.64 5.95
CA GLY A 69 -1.35 7.13 5.44
C GLY A 69 -2.12 6.08 4.64
N GLY A 70 -1.47 4.93 4.35
CA GLY A 70 -2.12 3.76 3.76
C GLY A 70 -2.82 4.04 2.43
N ASP A 71 -4.02 3.50 2.28
CA ASP A 71 -4.86 3.60 1.08
C ASP A 71 -5.22 5.05 0.72
N TYR A 72 -5.49 5.91 1.71
CA TYR A 72 -5.73 7.34 1.49
C TYR A 72 -4.61 8.00 0.68
N PHE A 73 -3.35 7.70 1.03
CA PHE A 73 -2.18 8.24 0.33
C PHE A 73 -2.17 7.83 -1.14
N PHE A 74 -2.40 6.54 -1.42
CA PHE A 74 -2.40 5.98 -2.78
C PHE A 74 -3.55 6.55 -3.63
N VAL A 75 -4.75 6.60 -3.05
CA VAL A 75 -5.95 7.12 -3.73
C VAL A 75 -5.78 8.59 -4.08
N THR A 76 -5.28 9.41 -3.15
CA THR A 76 -5.07 10.85 -3.38
C THR A 76 -4.09 11.12 -4.52
N ARG A 77 -2.97 10.38 -4.60
CA ARG A 77 -1.96 10.53 -5.66
C ARG A 77 -2.41 9.96 -7.00
N SER A 78 -3.37 9.07 -7.00
CA SER A 78 -3.85 8.42 -8.22
C SER A 78 -5.12 9.05 -8.77
N LEU A 79 -6.16 9.21 -7.94
CA LEU A 79 -7.48 9.66 -8.35
C LEU A 79 -7.78 11.13 -7.99
N GLY A 80 -6.87 11.76 -7.26
CA GLY A 80 -6.95 13.17 -6.90
C GLY A 80 -7.54 13.45 -5.52
N PRO A 81 -7.46 14.72 -5.07
CA PRO A 81 -7.77 15.11 -3.70
C PRO A 81 -9.22 14.87 -3.29
N ALA A 82 -10.18 15.04 -4.20
CA ALA A 82 -11.61 14.82 -3.91
C ALA A 82 -11.88 13.35 -3.55
N ILE A 83 -11.45 12.43 -4.42
CA ILE A 83 -11.63 10.98 -4.22
C ILE A 83 -10.74 10.51 -3.06
N GLY A 84 -9.56 11.11 -2.89
CA GLY A 84 -8.70 10.89 -1.74
C GLY A 84 -9.39 11.23 -0.42
N THR A 85 -10.10 12.35 -0.34
CA THR A 85 -10.88 12.72 0.87
C THR A 85 -11.97 11.69 1.15
N ILE A 86 -12.68 11.22 0.12
CA ILE A 86 -13.66 10.14 0.26
C ILE A 86 -12.98 8.88 0.83
N SER A 87 -11.86 8.43 0.24
CA SER A 87 -11.13 7.26 0.71
C SER A 87 -10.69 7.40 2.16
N GLY A 88 -10.11 8.56 2.53
CA GLY A 88 -9.65 8.80 3.89
C GLY A 88 -10.77 8.77 4.92
N VAL A 89 -11.93 9.35 4.61
CA VAL A 89 -13.12 9.33 5.49
C VAL A 89 -13.70 7.91 5.57
N LEU A 90 -13.84 7.21 4.44
CA LEU A 90 -14.34 5.83 4.40
C LEU A 90 -13.46 4.88 5.22
N SER A 91 -12.14 4.97 5.06
CA SER A 91 -11.19 4.12 5.79
C SER A 91 -11.17 4.44 7.29
N TRP A 92 -11.19 5.72 7.66
CA TRP A 92 -11.34 6.15 9.04
C TRP A 92 -12.63 5.58 9.66
N PHE A 93 -13.74 5.76 8.95
CA PHE A 93 -15.06 5.33 9.41
C PHE A 93 -15.13 3.80 9.53
N SER A 94 -14.65 3.07 8.53
CA SER A 94 -14.62 1.60 8.53
C SER A 94 -13.84 1.03 9.72
N ILE A 95 -12.64 1.58 10.00
CA ILE A 95 -11.82 1.13 11.13
C ILE A 95 -12.47 1.51 12.46
N THR A 96 -13.06 2.70 12.56
CA THR A 96 -13.76 3.17 13.78
C THR A 96 -14.94 2.29 14.10
N VAL A 97 -15.83 2.01 13.12
CA VAL A 97 -17.00 1.16 13.31
C VAL A 97 -16.60 -0.29 13.63
N LYS A 98 -15.60 -0.85 12.92
CA LYS A 98 -15.05 -2.17 13.22
C LYS A 98 -14.52 -2.27 14.65
N SER A 99 -13.86 -1.22 15.14
CA SER A 99 -13.32 -1.19 16.49
C SER A 99 -14.41 -1.05 17.55
N SER A 100 -15.48 -0.27 17.29
CA SER A 100 -16.69 -0.25 18.13
C SER A 100 -17.33 -1.63 18.20
N PHE A 101 -17.40 -2.31 17.06
CA PHE A 101 -17.91 -3.69 17.01
C PHE A 101 -17.04 -4.66 17.82
N ALA A 102 -15.72 -4.48 17.84
CA ALA A 102 -14.82 -5.28 18.68
C ALA A 102 -15.04 -5.00 20.19
N LEU A 103 -15.29 -3.74 20.58
CA LEU A 103 -15.63 -3.38 21.98
C LEU A 103 -16.94 -3.99 22.44
N ILE A 104 -17.99 -3.96 21.61
CA ILE A 104 -19.25 -4.64 21.91
C ILE A 104 -19.03 -6.15 22.02
N GLY A 105 -18.25 -6.74 21.10
CA GLY A 105 -17.89 -8.14 21.17
C GLY A 105 -17.21 -8.52 22.46
N MET A 106 -16.19 -7.75 22.85
CA MET A 106 -15.51 -7.93 24.14
C MET A 106 -16.50 -7.87 25.30
N SER A 107 -17.43 -6.92 25.29
CA SER A 107 -18.42 -6.72 26.36
C SER A 107 -19.41 -7.86 26.46
N ILE A 108 -19.85 -8.47 25.33
CA ILE A 108 -20.71 -9.67 25.31
C ILE A 108 -20.00 -10.84 26.02
N PHE A 109 -18.71 -11.06 25.74
CA PHE A 109 -17.96 -12.13 26.38
C PHE A 109 -17.69 -11.85 27.86
N LEU A 110 -17.43 -10.59 28.23
CA LEU A 110 -17.25 -10.19 29.63
C LEU A 110 -18.56 -10.22 30.43
N ALA A 111 -19.71 -9.96 29.81
CA ALA A 111 -21.01 -10.03 30.46
C ALA A 111 -21.37 -11.45 30.98
N LYS A 112 -20.66 -12.50 30.51
CA LYS A 112 -20.74 -13.84 31.10
C LYS A 112 -20.19 -13.89 32.54
N PHE A 113 -19.32 -12.95 32.93
CA PHE A 113 -18.64 -12.92 34.22
C PHE A 113 -19.04 -11.73 35.07
N ILE A 114 -19.54 -10.65 34.46
CA ILE A 114 -19.83 -9.37 35.10
C ILE A 114 -21.27 -8.98 34.79
N SER A 115 -22.11 -8.80 35.81
CA SER A 115 -23.53 -8.46 35.68
C SER A 115 -23.75 -6.96 35.42
N PHE A 116 -23.11 -6.41 34.40
CA PHE A 116 -23.33 -5.04 33.93
C PHE A 116 -23.86 -5.03 32.49
N ASP A 117 -24.53 -3.95 32.13
CA ASP A 117 -24.98 -3.75 30.75
C ASP A 117 -23.81 -3.69 29.77
N ILE A 118 -23.97 -4.35 28.62
CA ILE A 118 -22.93 -4.50 27.56
C ILE A 118 -22.41 -3.13 27.10
N VAL A 119 -23.32 -2.14 26.97
CA VAL A 119 -22.95 -0.80 26.47
C VAL A 119 -22.03 -0.07 27.45
N TYR A 120 -22.30 -0.16 28.78
CA TYR A 120 -21.45 0.48 29.78
C TYR A 120 -20.07 -0.17 29.89
N ILE A 121 -19.99 -1.51 29.75
CA ILE A 121 -18.70 -2.21 29.68
C ILE A 121 -17.92 -1.73 28.44
N ALA A 122 -18.60 -1.65 27.28
CA ALA A 122 -17.97 -1.18 26.03
C ALA A 122 -17.49 0.26 26.12
N LEU A 123 -18.27 1.16 26.74
CA LEU A 123 -17.89 2.56 26.97
C LEU A 123 -16.67 2.68 27.88
N PHE A 124 -16.63 1.93 28.97
CA PHE A 124 -15.48 1.90 29.88
C PHE A 124 -14.19 1.55 29.12
N PHE A 125 -14.21 0.47 28.33
CA PHE A 125 -13.04 0.06 27.56
C PHE A 125 -12.73 1.02 26.39
N CYS A 126 -13.73 1.65 25.79
CA CYS A 126 -13.51 2.69 24.78
C CYS A 126 -12.71 3.87 25.35
N VAL A 127 -13.13 4.37 26.53
CA VAL A 127 -12.43 5.45 27.22
C VAL A 127 -11.03 4.99 27.66
N PHE A 128 -10.92 3.80 28.23
CA PHE A 128 -9.65 3.21 28.67
C PHE A 128 -8.62 3.13 27.53
N PHE A 129 -8.99 2.53 26.39
CA PHE A 129 -8.10 2.44 25.23
C PHE A 129 -7.82 3.79 24.59
N THR A 130 -8.77 4.74 24.62
CA THR A 130 -8.54 6.10 24.15
C THR A 130 -7.46 6.78 24.98
N ILE A 131 -7.51 6.66 26.30
CA ILE A 131 -6.48 7.21 27.22
C ILE A 131 -5.13 6.54 26.98
N LEU A 132 -5.07 5.21 26.83
CA LEU A 132 -3.84 4.50 26.52
C LEU A 132 -3.18 5.00 25.23
N ASN A 133 -3.98 5.24 24.19
CA ASN A 133 -3.48 5.75 22.91
C ASN A 133 -3.03 7.22 23.01
N ILE A 134 -3.63 8.04 23.87
CA ILE A 134 -3.16 9.42 24.15
C ILE A 134 -1.78 9.38 24.79
N ILE A 135 -1.59 8.51 25.80
CA ILE A 135 -0.32 8.35 26.51
C ILE A 135 0.78 7.79 25.57
N GLY A 136 0.37 7.11 24.50
CA GLY A 136 1.29 6.59 23.48
C GLY A 136 1.99 5.30 23.90
N VAL A 137 1.31 4.45 24.66
CA VAL A 137 1.80 3.12 25.00
C VAL A 137 1.91 2.30 23.70
N LYS A 138 3.14 2.00 23.31
CA LYS A 138 3.42 1.12 22.18
C LYS A 138 3.21 -0.32 22.62
N GLU A 139 2.30 -1.02 21.96
CA GLU A 139 2.26 -2.48 22.10
C GLU A 139 3.62 -3.04 21.63
N ALA A 140 4.25 -3.85 22.47
CA ALA A 140 5.45 -4.55 22.05
C ALA A 140 5.05 -5.52 20.91
N SER A 141 5.75 -5.48 19.77
CA SER A 141 5.48 -6.39 18.64
C SER A 141 5.49 -7.86 19.06
N ILE A 142 6.31 -8.20 20.04
CA ILE A 142 6.38 -9.54 20.65
C ILE A 142 5.03 -9.93 21.27
N PHE A 143 4.36 -9.02 22.01
CA PHE A 143 3.04 -9.31 22.59
C PHE A 143 2.01 -9.61 21.49
N GLN A 144 1.98 -8.80 20.43
CA GLN A 144 1.11 -9.03 19.29
C GLN A 144 1.37 -10.39 18.63
N ILE A 145 2.64 -10.80 18.46
CA ILE A 145 3.02 -12.11 17.91
C ILE A 145 2.47 -13.23 18.79
N VAL A 146 2.69 -13.16 20.10
CA VAL A 146 2.23 -14.19 21.05
C VAL A 146 0.70 -14.32 21.03
N VAL A 147 -0.01 -13.20 21.05
CA VAL A 147 -1.47 -13.18 20.98
C VAL A 147 -1.97 -13.81 19.69
N VAL A 148 -1.40 -13.47 18.53
CA VAL A 148 -1.85 -14.00 17.24
C VAL A 148 -1.53 -15.47 17.08
N ILE A 149 -0.36 -15.95 17.55
CA ILE A 149 -0.04 -17.37 17.55
C ILE A 149 -1.02 -18.14 18.45
N ALA A 150 -1.32 -17.63 19.64
CA ALA A 150 -2.29 -18.27 20.54
C ALA A 150 -3.70 -18.33 19.89
N LEU A 151 -4.13 -17.24 19.23
CA LEU A 151 -5.38 -17.18 18.48
C LEU A 151 -5.46 -18.21 17.36
N LEU A 152 -4.47 -18.23 16.48
CA LEU A 152 -4.41 -19.19 15.37
C LEU A 152 -4.36 -20.63 15.87
N SER A 153 -3.60 -20.90 16.93
CA SER A 153 -3.51 -22.24 17.55
C SER A 153 -4.86 -22.68 18.12
N SER A 154 -5.58 -21.79 18.81
CA SER A 154 -6.91 -22.09 19.36
C SER A 154 -7.97 -22.32 18.26
N MET A 155 -7.90 -21.56 17.15
CA MET A 155 -8.79 -21.72 16.00
C MET A 155 -8.51 -23.06 15.28
N ILE A 156 -7.24 -23.41 15.07
CA ILE A 156 -6.84 -24.71 14.49
C ILE A 156 -7.29 -25.85 15.41
N ALA A 157 -7.06 -25.73 16.71
CA ALA A 157 -7.48 -26.73 17.67
C ALA A 157 -9.00 -26.91 17.67
N PHE A 158 -9.79 -25.82 17.64
CA PHE A 158 -11.25 -25.87 17.50
C PHE A 158 -11.69 -26.66 16.26
N VAL A 159 -11.04 -26.41 15.11
CA VAL A 159 -11.34 -27.12 13.87
C VAL A 159 -10.98 -28.60 13.98
N VAL A 160 -9.77 -28.93 14.42
CA VAL A 160 -9.27 -30.33 14.49
C VAL A 160 -10.12 -31.17 15.44
N PHE A 161 -10.43 -30.67 16.62
CA PHE A 161 -11.23 -31.39 17.61
C PHE A 161 -12.73 -31.33 17.34
N GLY A 162 -13.21 -30.32 16.62
CA GLY A 162 -14.63 -30.18 16.28
C GLY A 162 -15.08 -31.03 15.09
N ILE A 163 -14.22 -31.25 14.08
CA ILE A 163 -14.54 -32.02 12.87
C ILE A 163 -15.20 -33.38 13.18
N PRO A 164 -14.73 -34.21 14.14
CA PRO A 164 -15.32 -35.50 14.43
C PRO A 164 -16.77 -35.42 14.96
N HIS A 165 -17.21 -34.24 15.42
CA HIS A 165 -18.52 -34.03 16.03
C HIS A 165 -19.54 -33.41 15.06
N ILE A 166 -19.19 -33.23 13.78
CA ILE A 166 -20.08 -32.72 12.76
C ILE A 166 -21.21 -33.71 12.46
N LYS A 167 -22.46 -33.22 12.55
CA LYS A 167 -23.66 -33.93 12.20
C LYS A 167 -24.16 -33.50 10.83
N LYS A 168 -24.29 -34.41 9.88
CA LYS A 168 -24.75 -34.12 8.52
C LYS A 168 -26.14 -33.50 8.47
N GLU A 169 -26.97 -33.83 9.43
CA GLU A 169 -28.36 -33.31 9.57
C GLU A 169 -28.39 -31.77 9.73
N ASN A 170 -27.43 -31.21 10.47
CA ASN A 170 -27.33 -29.76 10.68
C ASN A 170 -26.86 -29.00 9.42
N MET A 171 -26.26 -29.71 8.45
CA MET A 171 -25.79 -29.13 7.19
C MET A 171 -26.84 -29.11 6.07
N LEU A 172 -28.02 -29.65 6.31
CA LEU A 172 -29.09 -29.75 5.31
C LEU A 172 -30.35 -28.99 5.72
N PRO A 173 -31.07 -28.32 4.79
CA PRO A 173 -30.63 -28.06 3.40
C PRO A 173 -29.48 -27.04 3.36
N ILE A 174 -28.52 -27.18 2.43
CA ILE A 174 -27.30 -26.34 2.39
C ILE A 174 -27.62 -24.85 2.22
N ALA A 175 -28.54 -24.51 1.31
CA ALA A 175 -28.93 -23.12 1.03
C ALA A 175 -30.43 -22.90 1.14
N PRO A 176 -31.00 -22.91 2.37
CA PRO A 176 -32.45 -22.81 2.58
C PRO A 176 -33.05 -21.50 2.09
N TYR A 177 -32.27 -20.43 2.03
CA TYR A 177 -32.71 -19.09 1.63
C TYR A 177 -32.32 -18.72 0.20
N GLY A 178 -31.87 -19.72 -0.60
CA GLY A 178 -31.44 -19.52 -2.01
C GLY A 178 -30.00 -19.01 -2.17
N VAL A 179 -29.54 -19.00 -3.42
CA VAL A 179 -28.15 -18.70 -3.76
C VAL A 179 -27.79 -17.21 -3.51
N LEU A 180 -28.74 -16.29 -3.75
CA LEU A 180 -28.49 -14.85 -3.55
C LEU A 180 -28.21 -14.51 -2.08
N SER A 181 -28.81 -15.27 -1.13
CA SER A 181 -28.53 -15.08 0.29
C SER A 181 -27.06 -15.32 0.66
N ILE A 182 -26.37 -16.20 -0.08
CA ILE A 182 -24.94 -16.48 0.10
C ILE A 182 -24.10 -15.23 -0.24
N PHE A 183 -24.43 -14.56 -1.35
CA PHE A 183 -23.72 -13.34 -1.77
C PHE A 183 -24.03 -12.14 -0.87
N SER A 184 -25.31 -11.94 -0.52
CA SER A 184 -25.69 -10.91 0.44
C SER A 184 -24.98 -11.10 1.77
N THR A 185 -24.88 -12.34 2.24
CA THR A 185 -24.17 -12.68 3.48
C THR A 185 -22.66 -12.55 3.32
N ALA A 186 -22.09 -12.85 2.15
CA ALA A 186 -20.66 -12.59 1.89
C ALA A 186 -20.33 -11.10 2.02
N GLY A 187 -21.19 -10.21 1.53
CA GLY A 187 -21.09 -8.77 1.76
C GLY A 187 -21.19 -8.42 3.26
N PHE A 188 -22.14 -9.00 3.96
CA PHE A 188 -22.36 -8.77 5.39
C PHE A 188 -21.16 -9.17 6.26
N VAL A 189 -20.54 -10.34 6.01
CA VAL A 189 -19.39 -10.82 6.79
C VAL A 189 -18.05 -10.24 6.31
N PHE A 190 -18.05 -9.41 5.27
CA PHE A 190 -16.82 -8.88 4.68
C PHE A 190 -15.95 -8.09 5.67
N VAL A 191 -16.56 -7.47 6.68
CA VAL A 191 -15.83 -6.81 7.79
C VAL A 191 -14.83 -7.74 8.49
N SER A 192 -15.05 -9.05 8.47
CA SER A 192 -14.13 -10.04 9.04
C SER A 192 -12.74 -10.00 8.39
N TYR A 193 -12.65 -9.60 7.13
CA TYR A 193 -11.40 -9.42 6.38
C TYR A 193 -10.84 -8.00 6.45
N GLY A 194 -11.49 -7.10 7.18
CA GLY A 194 -11.03 -5.75 7.42
C GLY A 194 -9.85 -5.71 8.41
N GLY A 195 -8.67 -5.45 7.94
CA GLY A 195 -7.45 -5.40 8.77
C GLY A 195 -6.21 -5.08 7.94
N LEU A 196 -6.27 -5.38 6.65
CA LEU A 196 -5.17 -5.20 5.72
C LEU A 196 -4.78 -3.72 5.55
N LEU A 197 -5.74 -2.80 5.70
CA LEU A 197 -5.49 -1.35 5.68
C LEU A 197 -4.54 -0.90 6.81
N LYS A 198 -4.51 -1.61 7.94
CA LYS A 198 -3.56 -1.32 9.03
C LYS A 198 -2.11 -1.60 8.61
N VAL A 199 -1.88 -2.64 7.83
CA VAL A 199 -0.54 -2.98 7.32
C VAL A 199 -0.04 -1.90 6.37
N THR A 200 -0.89 -1.40 5.47
CA THR A 200 -0.49 -0.32 4.56
C THR A 200 -0.19 0.98 5.30
N SER A 201 -0.83 1.24 6.44
CA SER A 201 -0.58 2.45 7.23
C SER A 201 0.78 2.46 7.95
N VAL A 202 1.40 1.28 8.16
CA VAL A 202 2.72 1.14 8.79
C VAL A 202 3.83 0.75 7.81
N SER A 203 3.59 0.87 6.51
CA SER A 203 4.51 0.44 5.45
C SER A 203 5.89 1.10 5.50
N GLU A 204 6.01 2.32 6.04
CA GLU A 204 7.28 3.01 6.27
C GLU A 204 8.18 2.32 7.32
N GLU A 205 7.59 1.58 8.26
CA GLU A 205 8.31 0.93 9.36
C GLU A 205 8.78 -0.50 8.99
N VAL A 206 8.51 -0.96 7.77
CA VAL A 206 8.77 -2.33 7.33
C VAL A 206 10.18 -2.49 6.78
N LYS A 207 10.89 -3.51 7.27
CA LYS A 207 12.16 -3.97 6.69
C LYS A 207 11.88 -4.66 5.35
N ASN A 208 12.67 -4.33 4.30
CA ASN A 208 12.48 -4.90 2.96
C ASN A 208 11.02 -4.89 2.49
N PRO A 209 10.35 -3.73 2.42
CA PRO A 209 8.92 -3.62 2.14
C PRO A 209 8.52 -4.31 0.83
N SER A 210 9.44 -4.41 -0.12
CA SER A 210 9.25 -5.05 -1.42
C SER A 210 8.86 -6.54 -1.35
N LYS A 211 9.35 -7.27 -0.35
CA LYS A 211 9.04 -8.69 -0.14
C LYS A 211 8.13 -8.90 1.05
N THR A 212 8.39 -8.20 2.14
CA THR A 212 7.72 -8.40 3.43
C THR A 212 6.22 -8.04 3.35
N ILE A 213 5.86 -6.92 2.71
CA ILE A 213 4.45 -6.49 2.62
C ILE A 213 3.60 -7.47 1.80
N PRO A 214 3.96 -7.82 0.54
CA PRO A 214 3.15 -8.75 -0.24
C PRO A 214 3.00 -10.11 0.42
N HIS A 215 4.10 -10.72 0.87
CA HIS A 215 4.04 -12.04 1.51
C HIS A 215 3.25 -12.01 2.81
N GLY A 216 3.47 -11.01 3.67
CA GLY A 216 2.74 -10.89 4.93
C GLY A 216 1.25 -10.72 4.74
N LEU A 217 0.81 -9.85 3.80
CA LEU A 217 -0.60 -9.62 3.49
C LEU A 217 -1.26 -10.87 2.87
N LEU A 218 -0.65 -11.46 1.85
CA LEU A 218 -1.28 -12.54 1.09
C LEU A 218 -1.32 -13.85 1.87
N ILE A 219 -0.25 -14.20 2.59
CA ILE A 219 -0.20 -15.41 3.41
C ILE A 219 -1.19 -15.30 4.58
N SER A 220 -1.25 -14.14 5.26
CA SER A 220 -2.19 -13.94 6.36
C SER A 220 -3.63 -14.06 5.90
N LEU A 221 -3.99 -13.41 4.78
CA LEU A 221 -5.35 -13.47 4.25
C LEU A 221 -5.72 -14.89 3.80
N PHE A 222 -4.82 -15.60 3.14
CA PHE A 222 -5.05 -16.98 2.70
C PHE A 222 -5.32 -17.92 3.88
N ILE A 223 -4.46 -17.88 4.90
CA ILE A 223 -4.61 -18.70 6.11
C ILE A 223 -5.90 -18.36 6.85
N VAL A 224 -6.18 -17.07 7.04
CA VAL A 224 -7.38 -16.62 7.76
C VAL A 224 -8.65 -16.98 6.99
N ALA A 225 -8.69 -16.85 5.66
CA ALA A 225 -9.86 -17.20 4.86
C ALA A 225 -10.21 -18.69 4.94
N ILE A 226 -9.19 -19.56 4.90
CA ILE A 226 -9.39 -20.99 5.07
C ILE A 226 -9.87 -21.31 6.49
N LEU A 227 -9.22 -20.76 7.52
CA LEU A 227 -9.60 -21.00 8.91
C LEU A 227 -11.02 -20.54 9.21
N TYR A 228 -11.42 -19.36 8.70
CA TYR A 228 -12.79 -18.87 8.87
C TYR A 228 -13.83 -19.81 8.28
N SER A 229 -13.60 -20.26 7.05
CA SER A 229 -14.50 -21.20 6.38
C SER A 229 -14.59 -22.52 7.15
N LEU A 230 -13.45 -23.08 7.61
CA LEU A 230 -13.41 -24.32 8.38
C LEU A 230 -14.08 -24.18 9.73
N MET A 231 -13.84 -23.08 10.47
CA MET A 231 -14.51 -22.85 11.76
C MET A 231 -16.02 -22.76 11.60
N VAL A 232 -16.48 -22.07 10.56
CA VAL A 232 -17.92 -21.94 10.28
C VAL A 232 -18.52 -23.29 9.91
N ILE A 233 -17.85 -24.13 9.10
CA ILE A 233 -18.28 -25.52 8.80
C ILE A 233 -18.45 -26.31 10.09
N VAL A 234 -17.48 -26.25 11.00
CA VAL A 234 -17.50 -26.99 12.27
C VAL A 234 -18.63 -26.51 13.15
N ALA A 235 -18.80 -25.20 13.34
CA ALA A 235 -19.87 -24.66 14.19
C ALA A 235 -21.25 -25.01 13.63
N THR A 236 -21.46 -24.85 12.32
CA THR A 236 -22.70 -25.20 11.63
C THR A 236 -23.01 -26.71 11.72
N GLY A 237 -21.97 -27.55 11.61
CA GLY A 237 -22.15 -29.01 11.70
C GLY A 237 -22.43 -29.51 13.12
N ILE A 238 -21.96 -28.81 14.15
CA ILE A 238 -22.15 -29.23 15.55
C ILE A 238 -23.49 -28.74 16.12
N LEU A 239 -23.80 -27.45 15.91
CA LEU A 239 -24.98 -26.83 16.51
C LEU A 239 -26.22 -27.00 15.65
N PRO A 240 -27.39 -27.31 16.24
CA PRO A 240 -28.68 -27.19 15.56
C PRO A 240 -28.93 -25.77 15.06
N ASN A 241 -29.48 -25.62 13.85
CA ASN A 241 -29.69 -24.34 13.18
C ASN A 241 -30.40 -23.31 14.07
N HIS A 242 -31.48 -23.72 14.80
CA HIS A 242 -32.23 -22.82 15.67
C HIS A 242 -31.45 -22.28 16.89
N ILE A 243 -30.39 -22.97 17.30
CA ILE A 243 -29.47 -22.51 18.36
C ILE A 243 -28.44 -21.59 17.76
N LEU A 244 -27.83 -21.98 16.62
CA LEU A 244 -26.80 -21.20 15.96
C LEU A 244 -27.29 -19.83 15.50
N ASP A 245 -28.52 -19.74 14.94
CA ASP A 245 -29.15 -18.50 14.47
C ASP A 245 -29.31 -17.42 15.55
N LYS A 246 -29.37 -17.80 16.81
CA LYS A 246 -29.58 -16.90 17.97
C LYS A 246 -28.28 -16.66 18.76
N SER A 247 -27.23 -17.41 18.46
CA SER A 247 -26.00 -17.35 19.24
C SER A 247 -25.16 -16.10 18.88
N LEU A 248 -24.75 -15.36 19.91
CA LEU A 248 -23.76 -14.30 19.83
C LEU A 248 -22.33 -14.81 20.15
N THR A 249 -22.23 -16.09 20.57
CA THR A 249 -20.96 -16.77 20.86
C THR A 249 -20.89 -18.13 20.20
N PRO A 250 -21.11 -18.23 18.86
CA PRO A 250 -21.37 -19.49 18.15
C PRO A 250 -20.26 -20.53 18.29
N PHE A 251 -19.00 -20.10 18.32
CA PHE A 251 -17.89 -21.05 18.48
C PHE A 251 -17.73 -21.56 19.91
N ASN A 252 -18.05 -20.71 20.90
CA ASN A 252 -18.05 -21.13 22.29
C ASN A 252 -19.14 -22.16 22.55
N ASP A 253 -20.33 -21.91 22.00
CA ASP A 253 -21.47 -22.84 22.15
C ASP A 253 -21.16 -24.18 21.46
N ALA A 254 -20.56 -24.15 20.25
CA ALA A 254 -20.10 -25.35 19.56
C ALA A 254 -18.99 -26.05 20.33
N ALA A 255 -18.04 -25.32 20.87
CA ALA A 255 -16.94 -25.88 21.67
C ALA A 255 -17.43 -26.52 22.97
N THR A 256 -18.41 -25.91 23.62
CA THR A 256 -19.04 -26.49 24.81
C THR A 256 -19.72 -27.80 24.48
N ALA A 257 -20.36 -27.93 23.31
CA ALA A 257 -21.05 -29.12 22.87
C ALA A 257 -20.14 -30.35 22.69
N PHE A 258 -18.88 -30.18 22.27
CA PHE A 258 -17.95 -31.29 22.08
C PHE A 258 -16.89 -31.43 23.18
N GLY A 259 -16.47 -30.33 23.83
CA GLY A 259 -15.33 -30.34 24.75
C GLY A 259 -15.60 -29.73 26.12
N GLY A 260 -16.87 -29.35 26.40
CA GLY A 260 -17.31 -28.84 27.70
C GLY A 260 -16.71 -27.47 28.08
N LYS A 261 -16.75 -27.19 29.39
CA LYS A 261 -16.38 -25.86 29.95
C LYS A 261 -14.91 -25.45 29.66
N LEU A 262 -13.99 -26.41 29.55
CA LEU A 262 -12.58 -26.10 29.27
C LEU A 262 -12.42 -25.45 27.89
N TRP A 263 -13.09 -25.98 26.89
CA TRP A 263 -13.04 -25.45 25.52
C TRP A 263 -13.75 -24.09 25.40
N ASP A 264 -14.88 -23.92 26.11
CA ASP A 264 -15.53 -22.59 26.21
C ASP A 264 -14.56 -21.55 26.79
N PHE A 265 -13.86 -21.90 27.88
CA PHE A 265 -12.89 -21.01 28.52
C PHE A 265 -11.73 -20.65 27.58
N ILE A 266 -11.13 -21.63 26.88
CA ILE A 266 -10.03 -21.40 25.93
C ILE A 266 -10.48 -20.43 24.82
N LEU A 267 -11.64 -20.67 24.21
CA LEU A 267 -12.14 -19.78 23.15
C LEU A 267 -12.58 -18.42 23.67
N THR A 268 -13.09 -18.34 24.89
CA THR A 268 -13.42 -17.06 25.53
C THR A 268 -12.16 -16.19 25.70
N ILE A 269 -11.08 -16.76 26.23
CA ILE A 269 -9.81 -16.03 26.38
C ILE A 269 -9.26 -15.62 25.01
N SER A 270 -9.31 -16.52 24.03
CA SER A 270 -8.87 -16.21 22.66
C SER A 270 -9.66 -15.07 22.04
N ALA A 271 -10.98 -15.08 22.16
CA ALA A 271 -11.85 -14.01 21.67
C ALA A 271 -11.58 -12.67 22.37
N LEU A 272 -11.43 -12.66 23.69
CA LEU A 272 -11.09 -11.46 24.46
C LEU A 272 -9.76 -10.85 24.03
N LEU A 273 -8.72 -11.67 23.86
CA LEU A 273 -7.41 -11.20 23.34
C LEU A 273 -7.54 -10.60 21.94
N ALA A 274 -8.33 -11.22 21.05
CA ALA A 274 -8.60 -10.69 19.71
C ALA A 274 -9.31 -9.34 19.75
N PHE A 275 -10.32 -9.19 20.62
CA PHE A 275 -11.08 -7.95 20.75
C PHE A 275 -10.22 -6.81 21.34
N ILE A 276 -9.45 -7.08 22.38
CA ILE A 276 -8.53 -6.13 23.01
C ILE A 276 -7.54 -5.59 21.98
N SER A 277 -6.88 -6.51 21.26
CA SER A 277 -5.92 -6.14 20.21
C SER A 277 -6.58 -5.33 19.10
N THR A 278 -7.77 -5.75 18.63
CA THR A 278 -8.48 -5.05 17.55
C THR A 278 -8.96 -3.67 17.98
N ALA A 279 -9.50 -3.51 19.19
CA ALA A 279 -10.01 -2.23 19.70
C ALA A 279 -8.88 -1.23 19.90
N ASN A 280 -7.81 -1.62 20.59
CA ASN A 280 -6.66 -0.76 20.85
C ASN A 280 -5.94 -0.32 19.57
N ALA A 281 -5.53 -1.29 18.73
CA ALA A 281 -4.90 -1.01 17.45
C ALA A 281 -5.85 -0.26 16.48
N GLY A 282 -7.17 -0.43 16.64
CA GLY A 282 -8.17 0.27 15.87
C GLY A 282 -8.20 1.77 16.15
N ILE A 283 -8.22 2.19 17.43
CA ILE A 283 -8.15 3.62 17.81
C ILE A 283 -6.87 4.24 17.27
N MET A 284 -5.73 3.57 17.46
CA MET A 284 -4.44 4.02 16.97
C MET A 284 -4.43 4.23 15.45
N SER A 285 -4.92 3.24 14.70
CA SER A 285 -4.91 3.30 13.23
C SER A 285 -5.95 4.28 12.68
N ALA A 286 -7.17 4.29 13.22
CA ALA A 286 -8.23 5.20 12.79
C ALA A 286 -7.83 6.66 12.99
N SER A 287 -7.24 7.01 14.14
CA SER A 287 -6.82 8.39 14.42
C SER A 287 -5.73 8.92 13.47
N ARG A 288 -4.99 8.04 12.78
CA ARG A 288 -4.00 8.44 11.77
C ARG A 288 -4.63 9.01 10.49
N TYR A 289 -5.89 8.67 10.16
CA TYR A 289 -6.58 9.19 8.99
C TYR A 289 -6.96 10.68 9.12
N PRO A 290 -7.65 11.14 10.18
CA PRO A 290 -7.86 12.57 10.39
C PRO A 290 -6.52 13.33 10.49
N PHE A 291 -5.52 12.75 11.13
CA PHE A 291 -4.18 13.33 11.18
C PHE A 291 -3.57 13.51 9.77
N ALA A 292 -3.62 12.49 8.92
CA ALA A 292 -3.09 12.54 7.56
C ALA A 292 -3.89 13.51 6.66
N LEU A 293 -5.22 13.47 6.72
CA LEU A 293 -6.10 14.39 6.00
C LEU A 293 -5.82 15.85 6.38
N SER A 294 -5.59 16.13 7.67
CA SER A 294 -5.25 17.48 8.16
C SER A 294 -3.86 17.93 7.70
N ARG A 295 -2.87 17.03 7.73
CA ARG A 295 -1.51 17.30 7.21
C ARG A 295 -1.54 17.65 5.72
N ASP A 296 -2.43 17.01 4.97
CA ASP A 296 -2.65 17.28 3.55
C ASP A 296 -3.62 18.45 3.28
N LYS A 297 -4.06 19.19 4.34
CA LYS A 297 -4.95 20.35 4.27
C LYS A 297 -6.38 20.04 3.77
N MET A 298 -6.82 18.79 3.89
CA MET A 298 -8.18 18.38 3.53
C MET A 298 -9.21 18.66 4.63
N ILE A 299 -8.77 18.71 5.90
CA ILE A 299 -9.56 19.05 7.08
C ILE A 299 -8.78 20.02 7.98
N PRO A 300 -9.40 20.64 9.00
CA PRO A 300 -8.76 21.64 9.86
C PRO A 300 -7.44 21.18 10.49
N ASP A 301 -6.49 22.12 10.60
CA ASP A 301 -5.11 21.89 11.09
C ASP A 301 -5.03 21.39 12.54
N ILE A 302 -6.12 21.50 13.30
CA ILE A 302 -6.18 21.03 14.69
C ILE A 302 -5.94 19.52 14.81
N PHE A 303 -6.36 18.74 13.79
CA PHE A 303 -6.18 17.30 13.77
C PHE A 303 -4.73 16.85 13.52
N SER A 304 -3.89 17.71 12.92
CA SER A 304 -2.47 17.43 12.68
C SER A 304 -1.54 17.87 13.82
N LYS A 305 -2.08 18.50 14.87
CA LYS A 305 -1.28 18.94 16.01
C LYS A 305 -0.81 17.75 16.85
N ILE A 306 0.50 17.65 17.04
CA ILE A 306 1.14 16.63 17.89
C ILE A 306 1.37 17.22 19.27
N ASN A 307 0.96 16.50 20.31
CA ASN A 307 1.21 16.89 21.70
C ASN A 307 2.71 16.76 22.03
N GLN A 308 3.31 17.79 22.60
CA GLN A 308 4.75 17.80 22.90
C GLN A 308 5.17 16.77 23.96
N LYS A 309 4.32 16.49 24.95
CA LYS A 309 4.58 15.55 26.05
C LYS A 309 4.45 14.08 25.59
N TYR A 310 3.35 13.74 24.93
CA TYR A 310 3.04 12.35 24.56
C TYR A 310 3.49 11.98 23.14
N LYS A 311 3.83 12.98 22.32
CA LYS A 311 4.19 12.81 20.89
C LYS A 311 3.13 12.08 20.05
N THR A 312 1.86 12.24 20.42
CA THR A 312 0.68 11.66 19.80
C THR A 312 -0.26 12.75 19.28
N PRO A 313 -1.10 12.47 18.25
CA PRO A 313 -2.11 13.40 17.73
C PRO A 313 -3.37 13.36 18.61
N VAL A 314 -3.28 13.94 19.82
CA VAL A 314 -4.30 13.82 20.89
C VAL A 314 -5.70 14.18 20.39
N PHE A 315 -5.84 15.27 19.62
CA PHE A 315 -7.15 15.71 19.12
C PHE A 315 -7.78 14.67 18.19
N SER A 316 -7.01 14.10 17.26
CA SER A 316 -7.48 13.03 16.36
C SER A 316 -7.87 11.76 17.12
N ILE A 317 -7.15 11.42 18.19
CA ILE A 317 -7.45 10.26 19.04
C ILE A 317 -8.76 10.47 19.80
N ILE A 318 -8.93 11.63 20.45
CA ILE A 318 -10.15 11.96 21.21
C ILE A 318 -11.36 12.00 20.27
N PHE A 319 -11.24 12.66 19.12
CA PHE A 319 -12.31 12.72 18.12
C PHE A 319 -12.75 11.32 17.66
N THR A 320 -11.78 10.45 17.36
CA THR A 320 -12.05 9.06 16.99
C THR A 320 -12.73 8.29 18.14
N GLY A 321 -12.26 8.47 19.39
CA GLY A 321 -12.85 7.85 20.58
C GLY A 321 -14.29 8.30 20.84
N ILE A 322 -14.61 9.58 20.64
CA ILE A 322 -15.98 10.11 20.78
C ILE A 322 -16.91 9.46 19.72
N ILE A 323 -16.50 9.46 18.45
CA ILE A 323 -17.30 8.86 17.39
C ILE A 323 -17.50 7.35 17.61
N MET A 324 -16.45 6.67 18.10
CA MET A 324 -16.49 5.28 18.48
C MET A 324 -17.50 5.01 19.60
N SER A 325 -17.51 5.88 20.62
CA SER A 325 -18.47 5.80 21.72
C SER A 325 -19.92 5.96 21.24
N ILE A 326 -20.18 6.83 20.27
CA ILE A 326 -21.51 7.00 19.67
C ILE A 326 -21.95 5.71 18.97
N PHE A 327 -21.04 5.03 18.27
CA PHE A 327 -21.36 3.78 17.58
C PHE A 327 -21.66 2.60 18.51
N LEU A 328 -21.25 2.64 19.78
CA LEU A 328 -21.57 1.60 20.75
C LEU A 328 -23.09 1.48 21.05
N PHE A 329 -23.87 2.51 20.76
CA PHE A 329 -25.33 2.49 20.91
C PHE A 329 -26.07 1.87 19.71
N LEU A 330 -25.37 1.54 18.63
CA LEU A 330 -25.95 0.89 17.46
C LEU A 330 -26.04 -0.62 17.68
N ASN A 331 -27.01 -1.26 17.02
CA ASN A 331 -27.09 -2.71 17.04
C ASN A 331 -25.96 -3.37 16.25
N ILE A 332 -25.61 -4.58 16.64
CA ILE A 332 -24.49 -5.35 16.09
C ILE A 332 -24.62 -5.56 14.58
N GLU A 333 -25.82 -5.85 14.10
CA GLU A 333 -26.07 -6.09 12.68
C GLU A 333 -25.82 -4.84 11.84
N LEU A 334 -26.26 -3.67 12.32
CA LEU A 334 -26.03 -2.40 11.66
C LEU A 334 -24.55 -2.05 11.63
N LEU A 335 -23.83 -2.23 12.74
CA LEU A 335 -22.37 -2.02 12.80
C LEU A 335 -21.65 -2.89 11.78
N ALA A 336 -22.00 -4.16 11.68
CA ALA A 336 -21.38 -5.07 10.72
C ALA A 336 -21.66 -4.66 9.26
N LYS A 337 -22.92 -4.28 8.94
CA LYS A 337 -23.30 -3.80 7.61
C LYS A 337 -22.53 -2.54 7.21
N VAL A 338 -22.46 -1.56 8.12
CA VAL A 338 -21.77 -0.29 7.89
C VAL A 338 -20.27 -0.50 7.72
N ALA A 339 -19.65 -1.27 8.60
CA ALA A 339 -18.23 -1.57 8.52
C ALA A 339 -17.87 -2.34 7.22
N SER A 340 -18.72 -3.30 6.84
CA SER A 340 -18.51 -4.07 5.60
C SER A 340 -18.66 -3.21 4.35
N SER A 341 -19.72 -2.40 4.24
CA SER A 341 -19.95 -1.56 3.06
C SER A 341 -18.85 -0.51 2.86
N THR A 342 -18.42 0.15 3.94
CA THR A 342 -17.32 1.14 3.86
C THR A 342 -15.99 0.49 3.50
N LEU A 343 -15.73 -0.73 4.00
CA LEU A 343 -14.55 -1.50 3.65
C LEU A 343 -14.58 -1.96 2.17
N ILE A 344 -15.72 -2.43 1.68
CA ILE A 344 -15.92 -2.79 0.27
C ILE A 344 -15.63 -1.59 -0.64
N LEU A 345 -16.17 -0.42 -0.33
CA LEU A 345 -15.88 0.82 -1.08
C LEU A 345 -14.40 1.17 -1.09
N THR A 346 -13.70 0.98 0.03
CA THR A 346 -12.25 1.21 0.10
C THR A 346 -11.48 0.27 -0.83
N TYR A 347 -11.89 -1.00 -0.93
CA TYR A 347 -11.25 -1.96 -1.84
C TYR A 347 -11.58 -1.71 -3.32
N ILE A 348 -12.78 -1.22 -3.63
CA ILE A 348 -13.11 -0.72 -4.98
C ILE A 348 -12.15 0.42 -5.35
N LEU A 349 -11.95 1.38 -4.45
CA LEU A 349 -11.01 2.49 -4.69
C LEU A 349 -9.57 2.02 -4.83
N ALA A 350 -9.12 1.04 -4.04
CA ALA A 350 -7.77 0.48 -4.14
C ALA A 350 -7.53 -0.20 -5.50
N ASN A 351 -8.48 -1.02 -5.98
CA ASN A 351 -8.40 -1.66 -7.30
C ASN A 351 -8.42 -0.61 -8.43
N SER A 352 -9.29 0.39 -8.34
CA SER A 352 -9.39 1.49 -9.32
C SER A 352 -8.11 2.33 -9.34
N THR A 353 -7.54 2.60 -8.19
CA THR A 353 -6.26 3.30 -8.02
C THR A 353 -5.13 2.60 -8.76
N LEU A 354 -5.03 1.26 -8.61
CA LEU A 354 -4.00 0.49 -9.30
C LEU A 354 -4.17 0.55 -10.82
N ILE A 355 -5.40 0.48 -11.33
CA ILE A 355 -5.66 0.59 -12.76
C ILE A 355 -5.20 1.96 -13.27
N VAL A 356 -5.64 3.05 -12.63
CA VAL A 356 -5.33 4.41 -13.07
C VAL A 356 -3.83 4.69 -13.04
N ILE A 357 -3.13 4.31 -11.96
CA ILE A 357 -1.70 4.59 -11.84
C ILE A 357 -0.86 3.78 -12.84
N ARG A 358 -1.25 2.54 -13.17
CA ARG A 358 -0.57 1.76 -14.21
C ARG A 358 -0.85 2.29 -15.61
N GLU A 359 -2.09 2.66 -15.90
CA GLU A 359 -2.48 3.19 -17.22
C GLU A 359 -1.98 4.62 -17.46
N SER A 360 -1.67 5.38 -16.41
CA SER A 360 -1.00 6.68 -16.55
C SER A 360 0.41 6.57 -17.13
N LYS A 361 1.03 5.37 -17.06
CA LYS A 361 2.40 5.07 -17.54
C LYS A 361 3.45 6.06 -17.03
N MET A 362 3.29 6.51 -15.80
CA MET A 362 4.29 7.37 -15.16
C MET A 362 5.61 6.62 -15.00
N MET A 363 6.72 7.26 -15.40
CA MET A 363 8.04 6.65 -15.39
C MET A 363 8.50 6.28 -13.97
N ASN A 364 8.15 7.09 -12.98
CA ASN A 364 8.56 6.91 -11.59
C ASN A 364 7.61 6.01 -10.79
N TYR A 365 6.60 5.38 -11.42
CA TYR A 365 5.84 4.32 -10.78
C TYR A 365 6.60 2.98 -10.93
N LYS A 366 7.46 2.65 -9.97
CA LYS A 366 8.33 1.45 -9.97
C LYS A 366 8.00 0.50 -8.81
N PRO A 367 6.86 -0.23 -8.87
CA PRO A 367 6.53 -1.21 -7.84
C PRO A 367 7.51 -2.39 -7.87
N LYS A 368 7.91 -2.86 -6.68
CA LYS A 368 8.76 -4.07 -6.55
C LYS A 368 7.93 -5.36 -6.62
N PHE A 369 6.67 -5.31 -6.21
CA PHE A 369 5.69 -6.38 -6.43
C PHE A 369 4.69 -5.92 -7.49
N ARG A 370 4.36 -6.78 -8.44
CA ARG A 370 3.34 -6.51 -9.47
C ARG A 370 2.20 -7.49 -9.34
N SER A 371 0.98 -6.96 -9.33
CA SER A 371 -0.25 -7.75 -9.33
C SER A 371 -0.27 -8.71 -10.52
N PRO A 372 -0.48 -10.01 -10.29
CA PRO A 372 -0.71 -10.98 -11.36
C PRO A 372 -2.05 -10.71 -12.06
N LEU A 373 -2.23 -11.26 -13.28
CA LEU A 373 -3.47 -11.20 -14.04
C LEU A 373 -4.05 -9.78 -14.24
N TYR A 374 -3.22 -8.75 -14.18
CA TYR A 374 -3.64 -7.38 -14.45
C TYR A 374 -4.08 -7.20 -15.92
N PRO A 375 -5.16 -6.47 -16.23
CA PRO A 375 -6.09 -5.77 -15.31
C PRO A 375 -7.29 -6.62 -14.85
N TYR A 376 -7.39 -7.86 -15.31
CA TYR A 376 -8.57 -8.70 -15.12
C TYR A 376 -8.90 -8.95 -13.64
N LEU A 377 -7.89 -9.13 -12.79
CA LEU A 377 -8.08 -9.35 -11.36
C LEU A 377 -8.72 -8.13 -10.68
N GLN A 378 -8.28 -6.92 -11.04
CA GLN A 378 -8.83 -5.68 -10.50
C GLN A 378 -10.27 -5.45 -10.96
N ILE A 379 -10.55 -5.69 -12.24
CA ILE A 379 -11.90 -5.58 -12.82
C ILE A 379 -12.84 -6.59 -12.14
N PHE A 380 -12.41 -7.86 -12.01
CA PHE A 380 -13.17 -8.87 -11.28
C PHE A 380 -13.45 -8.45 -9.83
N GLY A 381 -12.43 -7.91 -9.13
CA GLY A 381 -12.59 -7.39 -7.77
C GLY A 381 -13.61 -6.25 -7.71
N ILE A 382 -13.53 -5.24 -8.59
CA ILE A 382 -14.46 -4.11 -8.63
C ILE A 382 -15.89 -4.60 -8.88
N MET A 383 -16.10 -5.45 -9.89
CA MET A 383 -17.41 -5.98 -10.23
C MET A 383 -18.00 -6.84 -9.10
N GLY A 384 -17.17 -7.71 -8.50
CA GLY A 384 -17.59 -8.54 -7.37
C GLY A 384 -17.95 -7.70 -6.14
N PHE A 385 -17.17 -6.69 -5.81
CA PHE A 385 -17.46 -5.78 -4.70
C PHE A 385 -18.71 -4.94 -4.94
N LEU A 386 -18.94 -4.45 -6.14
CA LEU A 386 -20.17 -3.75 -6.50
C LEU A 386 -21.38 -4.70 -6.37
N PHE A 387 -21.26 -5.92 -6.86
CA PHE A 387 -22.30 -6.92 -6.74
C PHE A 387 -22.64 -7.20 -5.27
N LEU A 388 -21.64 -7.45 -4.41
CA LEU A 388 -21.89 -7.64 -2.98
C LEU A 388 -22.57 -6.43 -2.34
N LEU A 389 -22.15 -5.22 -2.71
CA LEU A 389 -22.73 -3.99 -2.15
C LEU A 389 -24.20 -3.84 -2.52
N PHE A 390 -24.60 -4.20 -3.75
CA PHE A 390 -25.99 -4.20 -4.18
C PHE A 390 -26.82 -5.26 -3.44
N GLU A 391 -26.27 -6.47 -3.28
CA GLU A 391 -26.95 -7.57 -2.58
C GLU A 391 -27.14 -7.32 -1.06
N MET A 392 -26.32 -6.43 -0.46
CA MET A 392 -26.51 -6.03 0.96
C MET A 392 -27.77 -5.18 1.20
N GLY A 393 -28.41 -4.71 0.14
CA GLY A 393 -29.72 -4.06 0.18
C GLY A 393 -29.67 -2.53 0.19
N TYR A 394 -30.84 -1.93 -0.11
CA TYR A 394 -31.01 -0.50 -0.33
C TYR A 394 -30.53 0.37 0.85
N PHE A 395 -30.80 -0.05 2.08
CA PHE A 395 -30.40 0.72 3.27
C PHE A 395 -28.87 0.92 3.34
N VAL A 396 -28.09 -0.11 3.01
CA VAL A 396 -26.63 -0.06 3.00
C VAL A 396 -26.12 0.87 1.90
N LEU A 397 -26.75 0.81 0.71
CA LEU A 397 -26.42 1.71 -0.40
C LEU A 397 -26.69 3.17 -0.04
N MET A 398 -27.85 3.46 0.57
CA MET A 398 -28.21 4.80 1.02
C MET A 398 -27.19 5.35 2.02
N LEU A 399 -26.82 4.56 3.03
CA LEU A 399 -25.86 4.99 4.05
C LEU A 399 -24.46 5.20 3.48
N SER A 400 -24.03 4.32 2.58
CA SER A 400 -22.75 4.45 1.88
C SER A 400 -22.73 5.71 1.00
N SER A 401 -23.82 6.00 0.29
CA SER A 401 -23.96 7.22 -0.52
C SER A 401 -23.94 8.48 0.35
N LEU A 402 -24.58 8.45 1.51
CA LEU A 402 -24.57 9.57 2.46
C LEU A 402 -23.14 9.88 2.95
N LEU A 403 -22.34 8.85 3.25
CA LEU A 403 -20.95 9.01 3.63
C LEU A 403 -20.09 9.59 2.51
N ILE A 404 -20.32 9.17 1.27
CA ILE A 404 -19.63 9.73 0.09
C ILE A 404 -19.99 11.20 -0.08
N VAL A 405 -21.28 11.55 -0.01
CA VAL A 405 -21.75 12.94 -0.11
C VAL A 405 -21.18 13.80 1.02
N PHE A 406 -21.19 13.29 2.26
CA PHE A 406 -20.57 13.99 3.39
C PHE A 406 -19.06 14.23 3.16
N SER A 407 -18.34 13.24 2.65
CA SER A 407 -16.91 13.35 2.36
C SER A 407 -16.64 14.40 1.25
N LEU A 408 -17.48 14.44 0.22
CA LEU A 408 -17.41 15.46 -0.83
C LEU A 408 -17.71 16.86 -0.29
N PHE A 409 -18.68 16.97 0.61
CA PHE A 409 -19.00 18.23 1.29
C PHE A 409 -17.77 18.74 2.05
N VAL A 410 -17.13 17.90 2.85
CA VAL A 410 -15.88 18.23 3.57
C VAL A 410 -14.80 18.71 2.59
N TYR A 411 -14.62 18.03 1.47
CA TYR A 411 -13.65 18.43 0.45
C TYR A 411 -13.98 19.79 -0.18
N ILE A 412 -15.25 20.02 -0.60
CA ILE A 412 -15.65 21.25 -1.31
C ILE A 412 -15.50 22.47 -0.40
N PHE A 413 -15.94 22.36 0.85
CA PHE A 413 -15.94 23.50 1.77
C PHE A 413 -14.57 23.79 2.39
N TYR A 414 -13.67 22.80 2.47
CA TYR A 414 -12.38 22.99 3.11
C TYR A 414 -11.20 22.64 2.22
N GLY A 415 -11.14 21.43 1.67
CA GLY A 415 -9.97 20.91 0.96
C GLY A 415 -9.73 21.61 -0.39
N ARG A 416 -10.78 21.87 -1.17
CA ARG A 416 -10.69 22.46 -2.51
C ARG A 416 -9.91 23.77 -2.55
N ILE A 417 -10.07 24.61 -1.53
CA ILE A 417 -9.48 25.96 -1.48
C ILE A 417 -7.98 25.91 -1.20
N LYS A 418 -7.50 24.86 -0.52
CA LYS A 418 -6.14 24.78 0.04
C LYS A 418 -5.22 23.82 -0.70
N VAL A 419 -5.74 23.00 -1.61
CA VAL A 419 -4.98 21.91 -2.22
C VAL A 419 -4.94 22.04 -3.73
N ASN A 420 -3.73 22.25 -4.24
CA ASN A 420 -3.43 22.17 -5.67
C ASN A 420 -2.33 21.08 -5.85
N ARG A 421 -2.74 19.85 -6.14
CA ARG A 421 -1.83 18.70 -6.30
C ARG A 421 -2.11 17.97 -7.60
N GLU A 422 -1.04 17.52 -8.24
CA GLU A 422 -1.13 16.63 -9.39
C GLU A 422 -1.39 15.19 -8.93
N TYR A 423 -2.05 14.42 -9.79
CA TYR A 423 -2.40 13.02 -9.55
C TYR A 423 -2.41 12.20 -10.85
N ALA A 424 -2.26 10.89 -10.74
CA ALA A 424 -2.05 10.00 -11.88
C ALA A 424 -3.15 10.05 -12.94
N LEU A 425 -4.41 10.32 -12.55
CA LEU A 425 -5.52 10.47 -13.48
C LEU A 425 -5.30 11.63 -14.46
N LEU A 426 -4.64 12.72 -14.06
CA LEU A 426 -4.29 13.82 -14.97
C LEU A 426 -3.33 13.36 -16.06
N TYR A 427 -2.31 12.57 -15.71
CA TYR A 427 -1.37 11.98 -16.69
C TYR A 427 -2.07 11.01 -17.63
N LEU A 428 -3.07 10.26 -17.13
CA LEU A 428 -3.90 9.40 -17.98
C LEU A 428 -4.74 10.23 -18.96
N LEU A 429 -5.40 11.30 -18.48
CA LEU A 429 -6.18 12.22 -19.32
C LEU A 429 -5.31 12.92 -20.36
N GLU A 430 -4.12 13.40 -19.96
CA GLU A 430 -3.13 14.01 -20.85
C GLU A 430 -2.75 13.06 -21.99
N ARG A 431 -2.54 11.78 -21.67
CA ARG A 431 -2.21 10.75 -22.63
C ARG A 431 -3.37 10.47 -23.63
N ILE A 432 -4.63 10.54 -23.16
CA ILE A 432 -5.81 10.27 -23.99
C ILE A 432 -6.17 11.50 -24.84
N THR A 433 -6.06 12.72 -24.27
CA THR A 433 -6.54 13.96 -24.90
C THR A 433 -5.48 14.73 -25.64
N THR A 434 -4.20 14.37 -25.51
CA THR A 434 -3.01 15.08 -26.06
C THR A 434 -2.85 16.53 -25.58
N LYS A 435 -3.55 16.92 -24.49
CA LYS A 435 -3.43 18.23 -23.84
C LYS A 435 -2.56 18.14 -22.60
N ASN A 436 -1.75 19.17 -22.36
CA ASN A 436 -0.87 19.23 -21.19
C ASN A 436 -1.66 19.72 -19.96
N TYR A 437 -1.77 18.89 -18.94
CA TYR A 437 -2.46 19.17 -17.68
C TYR A 437 -1.53 19.13 -16.47
N THR A 438 -0.25 18.71 -16.66
CA THR A 438 0.68 18.42 -15.57
C THR A 438 1.95 19.26 -15.66
N ASN A 439 2.52 19.61 -14.49
CA ASN A 439 3.83 20.25 -14.33
C ASN A 439 4.87 19.26 -13.80
N HIS A 440 4.59 17.96 -13.83
CA HIS A 440 5.45 16.87 -13.38
C HIS A 440 5.77 16.84 -11.87
N LEU A 441 5.02 17.54 -11.02
CA LEU A 441 5.23 17.57 -9.56
C LEU A 441 5.04 16.19 -8.92
N LEU A 442 4.06 15.41 -9.39
CA LEU A 442 3.87 14.05 -8.90
C LEU A 442 5.04 13.12 -9.25
N GLN A 443 5.68 13.31 -10.41
CA GLN A 443 6.87 12.55 -10.79
C GLN A 443 8.03 12.82 -9.82
N GLU A 444 8.19 14.07 -9.38
CA GLU A 444 9.20 14.44 -8.39
C GLU A 444 8.93 13.81 -7.02
N GLU A 445 7.67 13.86 -6.55
CA GLU A 445 7.28 13.22 -5.29
C GLU A 445 7.56 11.71 -5.32
N LEU A 446 7.19 11.03 -6.42
CA LEU A 446 7.47 9.59 -6.59
C LEU A 446 8.96 9.28 -6.65
N ARG A 447 9.77 10.17 -7.23
CA ARG A 447 11.24 10.04 -7.24
C ARG A 447 11.82 10.05 -5.83
N GLU A 448 11.38 10.99 -4.98
CA GLU A 448 11.83 11.06 -3.59
C GLU A 448 11.39 9.81 -2.80
N ILE A 449 10.19 9.34 -3.02
CA ILE A 449 9.69 8.09 -2.41
C ILE A 449 10.56 6.89 -2.81
N ILE A 450 10.97 6.78 -4.07
CA ILE A 450 11.87 5.71 -4.53
C ILE A 450 13.24 5.83 -3.84
N ARG A 451 13.79 7.04 -3.74
CA ARG A 451 15.06 7.29 -3.06
C ARG A 451 15.05 6.84 -1.62
N GLU A 452 14.00 7.21 -0.86
CA GLU A 452 13.84 6.80 0.53
C GLU A 452 13.61 5.28 0.66
N ARG A 453 12.77 4.71 -0.19
CA ARG A 453 12.45 3.27 -0.18
C ARG A 453 13.67 2.40 -0.41
N ASP A 454 14.45 2.74 -1.45
CA ASP A 454 15.61 1.95 -1.90
C ASP A 454 16.92 2.41 -1.22
N GLU A 455 16.82 3.31 -0.22
CA GLU A 455 17.97 3.86 0.54
C GLU A 455 19.07 4.44 -0.37
N ILE A 456 18.63 5.15 -1.42
CA ILE A 456 19.53 5.73 -2.41
C ILE A 456 20.21 6.96 -1.82
N GLU A 457 21.46 6.81 -1.37
CA GLU A 457 22.32 7.92 -0.97
C GLU A 457 22.88 8.62 -2.21
N ILE A 458 22.77 9.96 -2.27
CA ILE A 458 23.29 10.76 -3.38
C ILE A 458 24.80 10.83 -3.27
N ASP A 459 25.51 10.27 -4.24
CA ASP A 459 26.97 10.37 -4.33
C ASP A 459 27.44 11.53 -5.26
N ARG A 460 28.76 11.66 -5.42
CA ARG A 460 29.33 12.69 -6.27
C ARG A 460 28.96 12.56 -7.76
N PHE A 461 28.76 11.33 -8.24
CA PHE A 461 28.31 11.07 -9.61
C PHE A 461 26.86 11.57 -9.81
N ASP A 462 25.96 11.27 -8.87
CA ASP A 462 24.58 11.74 -8.93
C ASP A 462 24.51 13.28 -8.97
N LYS A 463 25.31 13.97 -8.13
CA LYS A 463 25.40 15.43 -8.13
C LYS A 463 25.92 15.99 -9.47
N THR A 464 26.85 15.29 -10.10
CA THR A 464 27.37 15.69 -11.40
C THR A 464 26.34 15.52 -12.51
N VAL A 465 25.57 14.42 -12.49
CA VAL A 465 24.46 14.19 -13.44
C VAL A 465 23.35 15.22 -13.26
N GLU A 466 22.99 15.58 -12.02
CA GLU A 466 21.96 16.60 -11.75
C GLU A 466 22.36 17.98 -12.28
N LYS A 467 23.64 18.36 -12.12
CA LYS A 467 24.17 19.66 -12.54
C LYS A 467 24.23 19.80 -14.06
N ASN A 468 24.61 18.73 -14.78
CA ASN A 468 24.92 18.79 -16.20
C ASN A 468 23.69 18.59 -17.08
N LYS A 469 23.72 19.19 -18.28
CA LYS A 469 22.63 19.06 -19.27
C LYS A 469 22.77 17.72 -20.02
N ILE A 470 21.61 17.12 -20.35
CA ILE A 470 21.54 15.97 -21.27
C ILE A 470 21.03 16.47 -22.62
N PHE A 471 21.76 16.13 -23.69
CA PHE A 471 21.40 16.54 -25.05
C PHE A 471 20.56 15.47 -25.74
N ASP A 472 19.35 15.83 -26.13
CA ASP A 472 18.44 14.93 -26.84
C ASP A 472 18.44 15.25 -28.33
N LEU A 473 19.15 14.42 -29.10
CA LEU A 473 19.40 14.63 -30.53
C LEU A 473 18.42 13.81 -31.38
N LYS A 474 17.85 14.44 -32.39
CA LYS A 474 16.93 13.81 -33.35
C LYS A 474 17.61 13.64 -34.72
N GLY A 475 17.38 12.51 -35.35
CA GLY A 475 17.94 12.17 -36.65
C GLY A 475 19.16 11.24 -36.60
N LYS A 476 19.56 10.72 -37.74
CA LYS A 476 20.77 9.92 -37.90
C LYS A 476 21.93 10.81 -38.24
N TYR A 477 23.08 10.52 -37.65
CA TYR A 477 24.32 11.26 -37.87
C TYR A 477 25.42 10.33 -38.37
N THR A 478 26.26 10.81 -39.28
CA THR A 478 27.53 10.15 -39.58
C THR A 478 28.54 10.42 -38.47
N TYR A 479 29.61 9.63 -38.41
CA TYR A 479 30.64 9.77 -37.37
C TYR A 479 31.20 11.21 -37.29
N ASP A 480 31.48 11.85 -38.42
CA ASP A 480 32.01 13.22 -38.44
C ASP A 480 30.99 14.27 -37.99
N GLN A 481 29.73 14.09 -38.37
CA GLN A 481 28.63 14.96 -37.94
C GLN A 481 28.38 14.90 -36.45
N ILE A 482 28.38 13.72 -35.84
CA ILE A 482 28.15 13.57 -34.39
C ILE A 482 29.33 14.12 -33.60
N LEU A 483 30.57 13.93 -34.04
CA LEU A 483 31.75 14.52 -33.40
C LEU A 483 31.74 16.06 -33.43
N ASN A 484 31.39 16.65 -34.57
CA ASN A 484 31.25 18.10 -34.69
C ASN A 484 30.17 18.66 -33.76
N LEU A 485 29.04 17.92 -33.62
CA LEU A 485 27.94 18.33 -32.77
C LEU A 485 28.32 18.23 -31.28
N ILE A 486 28.88 17.10 -30.83
CA ILE A 486 29.37 16.92 -29.46
C ILE A 486 30.40 18.01 -29.12
N SER A 487 31.39 18.23 -29.98
CA SER A 487 32.43 19.23 -29.75
C SER A 487 31.86 20.65 -29.66
N ARG A 488 30.84 20.98 -30.47
CA ARG A 488 30.18 22.28 -30.42
C ARG A 488 29.39 22.48 -29.11
N GLU A 489 28.56 21.50 -28.74
CA GLU A 489 27.68 21.60 -27.55
C GLU A 489 28.48 21.61 -26.24
N THR A 490 29.65 20.98 -26.21
CA THR A 490 30.50 20.91 -25.00
C THR A 490 31.55 22.02 -24.92
N SER A 491 31.90 22.65 -26.05
CA SER A 491 32.91 23.72 -26.14
C SER A 491 32.65 24.88 -25.16
N GLN A 492 31.42 25.37 -25.11
CA GLN A 492 31.03 26.46 -24.20
C GLN A 492 31.19 26.12 -22.73
N ASN A 493 30.77 24.89 -22.34
CA ASN A 493 30.85 24.44 -20.96
C ASN A 493 32.29 24.12 -20.52
N LEU A 494 33.09 23.62 -21.43
CA LEU A 494 34.48 23.29 -21.17
C LEU A 494 35.43 24.48 -21.32
N ASN A 495 35.00 25.56 -21.97
CA ASN A 495 35.82 26.71 -22.34
C ASN A 495 37.07 26.30 -23.17
N ILE A 496 36.86 25.35 -24.09
CA ILE A 496 37.89 24.78 -24.97
C ILE A 496 37.40 24.91 -26.42
N ASP A 497 38.34 25.20 -27.34
CA ASP A 497 38.00 25.26 -28.77
C ASP A 497 37.39 23.92 -29.26
N LYS A 498 36.34 24.01 -30.07
CA LYS A 498 35.63 22.86 -30.60
C LYS A 498 36.50 21.90 -31.41
N ASN A 499 37.49 22.45 -32.14
CA ASN A 499 38.39 21.63 -32.99
C ASN A 499 39.39 20.87 -32.12
N LEU A 500 39.81 21.43 -30.99
CA LEU A 500 40.66 20.74 -30.01
C LEU A 500 39.90 19.57 -29.39
N ILE A 501 38.64 19.79 -28.96
CA ILE A 501 37.78 18.70 -28.40
C ILE A 501 37.62 17.58 -29.44
N LYS A 502 37.31 17.93 -30.69
CA LYS A 502 37.16 16.96 -31.77
C LYS A 502 38.45 16.15 -31.95
N ASN A 503 39.60 16.82 -32.01
CA ASN A 503 40.89 16.16 -32.19
C ASN A 503 41.24 15.23 -31.02
N PHE A 504 40.97 15.64 -29.78
CA PHE A 504 41.18 14.78 -28.60
C PHE A 504 40.31 13.51 -28.67
N ILE A 505 39.03 13.61 -29.04
CA ILE A 505 38.17 12.44 -29.18
C ILE A 505 38.68 11.52 -30.30
N LEU A 506 39.05 12.07 -31.46
CA LEU A 506 39.62 11.33 -32.58
C LEU A 506 40.92 10.62 -32.24
N GLN A 507 41.83 11.31 -31.54
CA GLN A 507 43.11 10.73 -31.11
C GLN A 507 42.85 9.57 -30.14
N ARG A 508 41.94 9.76 -29.20
CA ARG A 508 41.62 8.74 -28.19
C ARG A 508 40.97 7.51 -28.80
N GLU A 509 40.07 7.69 -29.77
CA GLU A 509 39.39 6.57 -30.47
C GLU A 509 40.40 5.77 -31.34
N LYS A 510 41.43 6.42 -31.90
CA LYS A 510 42.52 5.74 -32.60
C LYS A 510 43.42 4.90 -31.69
N GLU A 511 43.60 5.30 -30.44
CA GLU A 511 44.38 4.54 -29.45
C GLU A 511 43.64 3.28 -28.99
N SER A 512 42.38 3.39 -28.76
CA SER A 512 41.48 2.28 -28.33
C SER A 512 40.05 2.70 -28.51
N SER A 513 39.19 1.81 -29.01
CA SER A 513 37.78 2.07 -29.13
C SER A 513 37.18 2.43 -27.76
N THR A 514 36.37 3.48 -27.76
CA THR A 514 35.63 3.95 -26.56
C THR A 514 34.18 3.46 -26.53
N THR A 515 33.79 2.59 -27.46
CA THR A 515 32.47 1.95 -27.44
C THR A 515 32.43 0.84 -26.38
N LEU A 516 31.46 0.93 -25.49
CA LEU A 516 31.21 -0.07 -24.43
C LEU A 516 30.30 -1.20 -24.93
N SER A 517 29.40 -0.88 -25.82
CA SER A 517 28.45 -1.82 -26.47
C SER A 517 27.90 -1.17 -27.73
N ASN A 518 27.14 -1.94 -28.54
CA ASN A 518 26.45 -1.41 -29.72
C ASN A 518 25.50 -0.26 -29.38
N PHE A 519 25.16 -0.08 -28.12
CA PHE A 519 24.24 0.95 -27.65
C PHE A 519 24.96 2.18 -27.09
N VAL A 520 26.13 2.03 -26.47
CA VAL A 520 26.80 3.09 -25.69
C VAL A 520 28.26 3.28 -26.07
N ALA A 521 28.64 4.53 -26.31
CA ALA A 521 30.03 4.97 -26.41
C ALA A 521 30.39 5.94 -25.27
N ILE A 522 31.62 5.84 -24.74
CA ILE A 522 32.10 6.65 -23.63
C ILE A 522 33.43 7.31 -24.00
N PRO A 523 33.43 8.26 -24.94
CA PRO A 523 34.64 9.03 -25.21
C PRO A 523 35.08 9.85 -23.99
N HIS A 524 36.39 9.95 -23.78
CA HIS A 524 36.93 10.72 -22.66
C HIS A 524 38.12 11.57 -23.09
N LEU A 525 38.28 12.73 -22.45
CA LEU A 525 39.34 13.67 -22.69
C LEU A 525 39.96 14.16 -21.38
N ILE A 526 41.27 14.47 -21.45
CA ILE A 526 42.04 14.96 -20.32
C ILE A 526 42.10 16.49 -20.39
N LEU A 527 41.67 17.14 -19.28
CA LEU A 527 41.73 18.58 -19.12
C LEU A 527 43.05 18.98 -18.45
N GLU A 528 43.60 20.13 -18.84
CA GLU A 528 44.84 20.68 -18.24
C GLU A 528 44.55 21.36 -16.89
N GLU A 529 43.38 21.98 -16.73
CA GLU A 529 42.95 22.65 -15.49
C GLU A 529 42.75 21.64 -14.35
N PRO A 530 43.40 21.81 -13.18
CA PRO A 530 43.30 20.87 -12.07
C PRO A 530 41.91 20.90 -11.42
N LYS A 531 41.49 19.79 -10.77
CA LYS A 531 40.23 19.61 -10.05
C LYS A 531 38.97 19.81 -10.88
N ARG A 532 39.04 19.55 -12.17
CA ARG A 532 37.92 19.70 -13.09
C ARG A 532 37.41 18.34 -13.54
N PHE A 533 36.11 18.18 -13.46
CA PHE A 533 35.43 16.96 -13.87
C PHE A 533 34.04 17.29 -14.38
N GLU A 534 33.75 16.96 -15.64
CA GLU A 534 32.44 17.18 -16.29
C GLU A 534 32.04 15.91 -17.04
N ILE A 535 30.71 15.61 -17.05
CA ILE A 535 30.14 14.53 -17.84
C ILE A 535 29.00 15.09 -18.67
N PHE A 536 28.97 14.75 -19.95
CA PHE A 536 27.92 15.14 -20.88
C PHE A 536 27.27 13.90 -21.45
N PHE A 537 25.93 13.86 -21.41
CA PHE A 537 25.16 12.77 -21.95
C PHE A 537 24.44 13.21 -23.22
N PHE A 538 24.53 12.38 -24.26
CA PHE A 538 23.86 12.59 -25.53
C PHE A 538 22.97 11.38 -25.81
N ARG A 539 21.69 11.62 -26.05
CA ARG A 539 20.77 10.59 -26.56
C ARG A 539 20.55 10.80 -28.04
N ILE A 540 20.65 9.74 -28.83
CA ILE A 540 20.38 9.72 -30.27
C ILE A 540 19.37 8.62 -30.52
N LYS A 541 18.07 8.96 -30.63
CA LYS A 541 17.01 7.94 -30.75
C LYS A 541 17.13 7.07 -31.98
N ASP A 542 17.53 7.69 -33.09
CA ASP A 542 17.60 7.03 -34.39
C ASP A 542 18.94 6.31 -34.63
N GLY A 543 19.83 6.35 -33.64
CA GLY A 543 21.17 5.79 -33.70
C GLY A 543 22.15 6.62 -34.51
N THR A 544 23.45 6.43 -34.27
CA THR A 544 24.53 7.10 -34.96
C THR A 544 25.74 6.16 -35.14
N GLU A 545 26.57 6.43 -36.12
CA GLU A 545 27.87 5.78 -36.25
C GLU A 545 28.85 6.38 -35.24
N PHE A 546 29.54 5.51 -34.46
CA PHE A 546 30.60 5.93 -33.54
C PHE A 546 31.67 4.83 -33.42
N GLY A 547 32.91 5.15 -33.76
CA GLY A 547 33.95 4.14 -33.89
C GLY A 547 33.59 3.06 -34.91
N ASP A 548 33.66 1.80 -34.53
CA ASP A 548 33.32 0.66 -35.37
C ASP A 548 31.82 0.30 -35.30
N GLU A 549 31.05 0.93 -34.40
CA GLU A 549 29.65 0.63 -34.19
C GLU A 549 28.71 1.53 -35.03
N LYS A 550 27.63 0.94 -35.57
CA LYS A 550 26.72 1.63 -36.51
C LYS A 550 25.41 2.13 -35.90
N ASP A 551 25.08 1.76 -34.66
CA ASP A 551 23.78 2.06 -34.04
C ASP A 551 23.91 2.52 -32.58
N VAL A 552 24.90 3.36 -32.29
CA VAL A 552 25.09 3.92 -30.94
C VAL A 552 23.98 4.92 -30.64
N LYS A 553 23.24 4.71 -29.53
CA LYS A 553 22.09 5.52 -29.11
C LYS A 553 22.34 6.36 -27.87
N MET A 554 23.46 6.11 -27.21
CA MET A 554 23.91 6.89 -26.06
C MET A 554 25.41 7.18 -26.18
N ILE A 555 25.76 8.45 -26.08
CA ILE A 555 27.19 8.85 -25.98
C ILE A 555 27.39 9.60 -24.67
N VAL A 556 28.40 9.20 -23.90
CA VAL A 556 28.77 9.82 -22.63
C VAL A 556 30.17 10.38 -22.72
N LEU A 557 30.29 11.68 -22.92
CA LEU A 557 31.58 12.34 -22.94
C LEU A 557 32.03 12.67 -21.51
N ILE A 558 33.17 12.12 -21.08
CA ILE A 558 33.81 12.43 -19.79
C ILE A 558 35.00 13.31 -20.03
N ALA A 559 34.99 14.51 -19.44
CA ALA A 559 36.12 15.45 -19.47
C ALA A 559 36.66 15.58 -18.03
N CYS A 560 37.92 15.18 -17.81
CA CYS A 560 38.50 15.18 -16.46
C CYS A 560 39.97 15.58 -16.46
N SER A 561 40.40 16.23 -15.38
CA SER A 561 41.82 16.51 -15.11
C SER A 561 42.54 15.27 -14.58
N ARG A 562 43.88 15.26 -14.69
CA ARG A 562 44.72 14.10 -14.29
C ARG A 562 44.58 13.73 -12.81
N ASP A 563 44.38 14.72 -11.95
CA ASP A 563 44.18 14.55 -10.50
C ASP A 563 42.81 13.96 -10.14
N GLU A 564 41.82 13.98 -11.04
CA GLU A 564 40.48 13.39 -10.86
C GLU A 564 40.37 11.95 -11.39
N ARG A 565 41.47 11.26 -11.65
CA ARG A 565 41.51 9.90 -12.20
C ARG A 565 40.69 8.90 -11.40
N ASN A 566 40.71 8.99 -10.06
CA ASN A 566 39.94 8.08 -9.20
C ASN A 566 38.43 8.26 -9.38
N PHE A 567 37.98 9.51 -9.52
CA PHE A 567 36.57 9.78 -9.73
C PHE A 567 36.16 9.44 -11.17
N HIS A 568 37.03 9.60 -12.14
CA HIS A 568 36.82 9.13 -13.52
C HIS A 568 36.53 7.62 -13.57
N LEU A 569 37.37 6.80 -12.93
CA LEU A 569 37.18 5.34 -12.89
C LEU A 569 35.87 4.94 -12.16
N LYS A 570 35.53 5.64 -11.06
CA LYS A 570 34.26 5.46 -10.36
C LYS A 570 33.07 5.81 -11.23
N SER A 571 33.15 6.87 -12.02
CA SER A 571 32.11 7.31 -12.95
C SER A 571 31.91 6.32 -14.09
N LEU A 572 33.01 5.80 -14.67
CA LEU A 572 32.95 4.72 -15.67
C LEU A 572 32.24 3.47 -15.11
N SER A 573 32.61 3.06 -13.89
CA SER A 573 31.96 1.93 -13.23
C SER A 573 30.47 2.19 -12.97
N ALA A 574 30.10 3.40 -12.59
CA ALA A 574 28.70 3.79 -12.40
C ALA A 574 27.91 3.69 -13.72
N ILE A 575 28.45 4.24 -14.81
CA ILE A 575 27.82 4.20 -16.14
C ILE A 575 27.69 2.74 -16.61
N ALA A 576 28.74 1.93 -16.47
CA ALA A 576 28.71 0.53 -16.86
C ALA A 576 27.62 -0.25 -16.11
N GLN A 577 27.46 -0.03 -14.79
CA GLN A 577 26.40 -0.65 -14.00
C GLN A 577 25.01 -0.18 -14.46
N ILE A 578 24.81 1.11 -14.74
CA ILE A 578 23.56 1.66 -15.24
C ILE A 578 23.17 1.02 -16.57
N VAL A 579 24.11 0.97 -17.51
CA VAL A 579 23.88 0.42 -18.86
C VAL A 579 23.66 -1.10 -18.86
N SER A 580 24.22 -1.82 -17.89
CA SER A 580 24.05 -3.25 -17.73
C SER A 580 22.66 -3.66 -17.23
N ASP A 581 21.83 -2.73 -16.79
CA ASP A 581 20.42 -3.02 -16.44
C ASP A 581 19.63 -3.36 -17.72
N LYS A 582 19.01 -4.54 -17.76
CA LYS A 582 18.20 -5.05 -18.89
C LYS A 582 17.06 -4.12 -19.31
N LYS A 583 16.64 -3.20 -18.44
CA LYS A 583 15.54 -2.26 -18.73
C LYS A 583 16.05 -0.91 -19.22
N PHE A 584 17.33 -0.63 -19.02
CA PHE A 584 17.92 0.69 -19.28
C PHE A 584 17.71 1.16 -20.71
N GLU A 585 18.05 0.36 -21.70
CA GLU A 585 17.90 0.73 -23.11
C GLU A 585 16.47 1.12 -23.47
N LYS A 586 15.50 0.32 -23.02
CA LYS A 586 14.09 0.59 -23.27
C LYS A 586 13.61 1.86 -22.58
N GLU A 587 13.99 2.06 -21.32
CA GLU A 587 13.63 3.27 -20.55
C GLU A 587 14.29 4.51 -21.16
N TRP A 588 15.59 4.44 -21.53
CA TRP A 588 16.34 5.52 -22.15
C TRP A 588 15.71 5.99 -23.46
N LEU A 589 15.33 5.07 -24.33
CA LEU A 589 14.72 5.39 -25.62
C LEU A 589 13.27 5.88 -25.49
N SER A 590 12.55 5.47 -24.45
CA SER A 590 11.15 5.86 -24.22
C SER A 590 11.00 7.21 -23.51
N ALA A 591 12.06 7.74 -22.91
CA ALA A 591 12.02 9.02 -22.20
C ALA A 591 11.58 10.16 -23.14
N LYS A 592 10.74 11.08 -22.62
CA LYS A 592 10.13 12.15 -23.41
C LYS A 592 10.94 13.45 -23.41
N ASN A 593 11.69 13.69 -22.35
CA ASN A 593 12.42 14.93 -22.13
C ASN A 593 13.72 14.71 -21.33
N GLU A 594 14.53 15.75 -21.20
CA GLU A 594 15.80 15.74 -20.46
C GLU A 594 15.63 15.33 -18.99
N LYS A 595 14.54 15.75 -18.36
CA LYS A 595 14.28 15.45 -16.95
C LYS A 595 14.08 13.95 -16.72
N GLU A 596 13.33 13.30 -17.60
CA GLU A 596 13.12 11.84 -17.56
C GLU A 596 14.43 11.08 -17.80
N LEU A 597 15.30 11.57 -18.70
CA LEU A 597 16.62 10.98 -18.93
C LEU A 597 17.51 11.07 -17.67
N LYS A 598 17.51 12.21 -16.97
CA LYS A 598 18.23 12.37 -15.70
C LYS A 598 17.70 11.40 -14.64
N GLU A 599 16.38 11.24 -14.54
CA GLU A 599 15.76 10.32 -13.58
C GLU A 599 16.16 8.87 -13.81
N ILE A 600 16.28 8.43 -15.07
CA ILE A 600 16.78 7.10 -15.39
C ILE A 600 18.19 6.89 -14.84
N LEU A 601 19.11 7.83 -15.08
CA LEU A 601 20.48 7.74 -14.61
C LEU A 601 20.59 7.76 -13.07
N LEU A 602 19.75 8.57 -12.40
CA LEU A 602 19.79 8.77 -10.95
C LEU A 602 19.08 7.66 -10.15
N LEU A 603 18.07 7.00 -10.75
CA LEU A 603 17.26 5.99 -10.05
C LEU A 603 17.64 4.55 -10.40
N THR A 604 18.49 4.32 -11.41
CA THR A 604 18.97 2.98 -11.75
C THR A 604 19.78 2.39 -10.59
N GLU A 605 19.56 1.13 -10.29
CA GLU A 605 20.22 0.41 -9.22
C GLU A 605 21.72 0.24 -9.55
N ARG A 606 22.58 0.80 -8.72
CA ARG A 606 24.03 0.70 -8.82
C ARG A 606 24.68 0.78 -7.45
N LYS A 607 25.92 0.33 -7.34
CA LYS A 607 26.70 0.48 -6.12
C LYS A 607 27.15 1.94 -5.96
N ARG A 608 26.54 2.66 -5.02
CA ARG A 608 26.92 4.03 -4.66
C ARG A 608 28.05 4.04 -3.64
N ILE A 609 28.97 4.96 -3.80
CA ILE A 609 30.15 5.08 -2.92
C ILE A 609 29.83 6.19 -1.91
N LYS A 610 29.76 5.81 -0.63
CA LYS A 610 29.60 6.80 0.44
C LYS A 610 30.70 7.84 0.37
N PRO A 611 30.38 9.14 0.55
CA PRO A 611 31.42 10.14 0.75
C PRO A 611 32.26 9.71 1.95
N SER A 612 33.57 9.58 1.78
CA SER A 612 34.47 9.46 2.93
C SER A 612 34.32 10.73 3.76
N ILE A 613 33.86 10.56 5.02
CA ILE A 613 33.73 11.60 6.04
C ILE A 613 35.06 12.28 6.25
#